data_e137c09116f4038cce1d50ddf817b892
#
_entry.id   e137c09116f4038cce1d50ddf817b892
#
_cell.length_a   1.000
_cell.length_b   1.000
_cell.length_c   1.000
_cell.angle_alpha   90.00
_cell.angle_beta   90.00
_cell.angle_gamma   90.00
#
_symmetry.space_group_name_H-M   'P 1'
#
loop_
_entity.id
_entity.type
_entity.pdbx_description
1 polymer ?
#
loop_
_entity_poly.entity_id
_entity_poly.type
_entity_poly.pdbx_seq_one_letter_code
_entity_poly.pdbx_strand_id
1 'polypeptide(L)'
;MDGNGRWAKKKLLPRLVGHNKGLESVRKIIEYCIKYNVKTLTIYAFSTENWKRPIKEVEGLLKLFSESISKESKKIHSNNIKLKFIGDTSLLTKALQIKIKEIEKETSRNKRLVLNVALNYGGRLDIVNSVNTFYNNKKKIKKITEKDINSGLYTKGQSDVDLLIRTGGQQRMSNFLLWQSAYAELFFSKKLWPDFDEKIFVNALYFFQNTERKFGSVSKST
;
A
#
# COMPACT_ATOMS: atom_id res chain seq x y z
N MET A 1 4.32 -5.49 -3.60
CA MET A 1 5.21 -6.45 -2.86
C MET A 1 4.96 -7.87 -3.38
N ASP A 2 5.36 -8.15 -4.63
CA ASP A 2 5.11 -9.45 -5.25
C ASP A 2 6.39 -10.31 -5.30
N GLY A 3 6.23 -11.63 -5.09
CA GLY A 3 7.33 -12.58 -5.22
C GLY A 3 7.74 -13.34 -3.95
N ASN A 4 7.18 -13.05 -2.77
CA ASN A 4 7.54 -13.70 -1.51
C ASN A 4 7.50 -15.23 -1.59
N GLY A 5 6.37 -15.79 -2.08
CA GLY A 5 6.23 -17.25 -2.21
C GLY A 5 7.15 -17.86 -3.27
N ARG A 6 7.39 -17.14 -4.38
CA ARG A 6 8.33 -17.59 -5.43
C ARG A 6 9.78 -17.57 -4.95
N TRP A 7 10.13 -16.57 -4.14
CA TRP A 7 11.44 -16.50 -3.50
C TRP A 7 11.68 -17.69 -2.57
N ALA A 8 10.70 -18.01 -1.71
CA ALA A 8 10.79 -19.18 -0.82
C ALA A 8 10.90 -20.48 -1.63
N LYS A 9 10.06 -20.67 -2.68
CA LYS A 9 10.10 -21.85 -3.55
C LYS A 9 11.47 -22.04 -4.21
N LYS A 10 12.11 -20.96 -4.70
CA LYS A 10 13.47 -21.03 -5.28
C LYS A 10 14.52 -21.50 -4.29
N LYS A 11 14.29 -21.34 -2.99
CA LYS A 11 15.19 -21.74 -1.90
C LYS A 11 14.74 -23.02 -1.19
N LEU A 12 13.73 -23.72 -1.73
CA LEU A 12 13.14 -24.93 -1.14
C LEU A 12 12.61 -24.68 0.29
N LEU A 13 12.11 -23.46 0.57
CA LEU A 13 11.59 -23.04 1.85
C LEU A 13 10.06 -22.94 1.85
N PRO A 14 9.38 -23.09 2.99
CA PRO A 14 7.96 -22.82 3.14
C PRO A 14 7.62 -21.37 2.74
N ARG A 15 6.44 -21.17 2.12
CA ARG A 15 5.99 -19.83 1.65
C ARG A 15 6.02 -18.77 2.73
N LEU A 16 5.69 -19.12 3.98
CA LEU A 16 5.68 -18.21 5.12
C LEU A 16 7.07 -17.62 5.41
N VAL A 17 8.14 -18.38 5.18
CA VAL A 17 9.53 -17.88 5.30
C VAL A 17 9.78 -16.75 4.31
N GLY A 18 9.26 -16.87 3.08
CA GLY A 18 9.35 -15.79 2.10
C GLY A 18 8.59 -14.53 2.53
N HIS A 19 7.44 -14.68 3.19
CA HIS A 19 6.69 -13.55 3.74
C HIS A 19 7.42 -12.88 4.91
N ASN A 20 8.03 -13.65 5.80
CA ASN A 20 8.89 -13.12 6.86
C ASN A 20 10.08 -12.33 6.29
N LYS A 21 10.74 -12.87 5.26
CA LYS A 21 11.82 -12.15 4.57
C LYS A 21 11.32 -10.88 3.89
N GLY A 22 10.10 -10.91 3.34
CA GLY A 22 9.45 -9.73 2.77
C GLY A 22 9.20 -8.61 3.79
N LEU A 23 9.02 -8.91 5.08
CA LEU A 23 8.92 -7.88 6.14
C LEU A 23 10.25 -7.15 6.36
N GLU A 24 11.39 -7.81 6.21
CA GLU A 24 12.69 -7.12 6.25
C GLU A 24 12.79 -6.10 5.11
N SER A 25 12.29 -6.45 3.92
CA SER A 25 12.23 -5.51 2.79
C SER A 25 11.28 -4.33 3.06
N VAL A 26 10.18 -4.54 3.81
CA VAL A 26 9.31 -3.44 4.25
C VAL A 26 10.08 -2.46 5.15
N ARG A 27 10.87 -2.95 6.10
CA ARG A 27 11.70 -2.07 6.96
C ARG A 27 12.67 -1.23 6.13
N LYS A 28 13.38 -1.88 5.20
CA LYS A 28 14.33 -1.21 4.31
C LYS A 28 13.66 -0.14 3.44
N ILE A 29 12.53 -0.45 2.81
CA ILE A 29 11.84 0.53 1.95
C ILE A 29 11.34 1.74 2.76
N ILE A 30 10.92 1.56 4.00
CA ILE A 30 10.57 2.66 4.90
C ILE A 30 11.79 3.56 5.14
N GLU A 31 12.96 2.96 5.43
CA GLU A 31 14.22 3.69 5.62
C GLU A 31 14.63 4.44 4.34
N TYR A 32 14.50 3.82 3.15
CA TYR A 32 14.75 4.49 1.87
C TYR A 32 13.77 5.65 1.63
N CYS A 33 12.47 5.47 1.89
CA CYS A 33 11.49 6.54 1.77
C CYS A 33 11.83 7.74 2.66
N ILE A 34 12.30 7.50 3.88
CA ILE A 34 12.76 8.54 4.78
C ILE A 34 14.03 9.23 4.25
N LYS A 35 15.01 8.44 3.78
CA LYS A 35 16.28 8.94 3.23
C LYS A 35 16.07 9.82 2.01
N TYR A 36 15.16 9.45 1.12
CA TYR A 36 14.87 10.14 -0.13
C TYR A 36 13.67 11.10 -0.04
N ASN A 37 13.22 11.47 1.17
CA ASN A 37 12.16 12.45 1.42
C ASN A 37 10.81 12.14 0.75
N VAL A 38 10.49 10.87 0.56
CA VAL A 38 9.16 10.43 0.12
C VAL A 38 8.14 10.77 1.22
N LYS A 39 7.04 11.41 0.85
CA LYS A 39 6.02 11.88 1.81
C LYS A 39 5.03 10.80 2.19
N THR A 40 4.69 9.95 1.24
CA THR A 40 3.69 8.88 1.44
C THR A 40 4.18 7.58 0.80
N LEU A 41 4.16 6.50 1.57
CA LEU A 41 4.40 5.15 1.10
C LEU A 41 3.14 4.32 1.33
N THR A 42 2.62 3.69 0.29
CA THR A 42 1.54 2.69 0.42
C THR A 42 2.07 1.31 0.08
N ILE A 43 1.92 0.36 1.01
CA ILE A 43 2.32 -1.04 0.82
C ILE A 43 1.11 -1.95 0.73
N TYR A 44 1.13 -2.93 -0.18
CA TYR A 44 0.05 -3.89 -0.37
C TYR A 44 0.28 -5.14 0.48
N ALA A 45 -0.21 -5.13 1.73
CA ALA A 45 0.04 -6.21 2.68
C ALA A 45 -0.89 -7.42 2.45
N PHE A 46 -2.19 -7.19 2.21
CA PHE A 46 -3.18 -8.23 1.99
C PHE A 46 -4.33 -7.73 1.10
N SER A 47 -4.55 -8.38 -0.04
CA SER A 47 -5.63 -8.03 -0.96
C SER A 47 -6.92 -8.81 -0.66
N THR A 48 -8.05 -8.28 -1.12
CA THR A 48 -9.35 -8.98 -1.05
C THR A 48 -9.30 -10.36 -1.73
N GLU A 49 -8.51 -10.51 -2.79
CA GLU A 49 -8.35 -11.79 -3.49
C GLU A 49 -7.54 -12.82 -2.69
N ASN A 50 -6.76 -12.39 -1.69
CA ASN A 50 -5.94 -13.29 -0.87
C ASN A 50 -6.76 -14.21 0.03
N TRP A 51 -8.02 -13.89 0.32
CA TRP A 51 -8.94 -14.79 1.03
C TRP A 51 -9.18 -16.12 0.29
N LYS A 52 -8.96 -16.16 -1.02
CA LYS A 52 -9.07 -17.39 -1.83
C LYS A 52 -7.87 -18.34 -1.66
N ARG A 53 -6.86 -17.97 -0.90
CA ARG A 53 -5.70 -18.81 -0.61
C ARG A 53 -6.05 -19.90 0.40
N PRO A 54 -5.23 -20.96 0.52
CA PRO A 54 -5.42 -21.97 1.56
C PRO A 54 -5.51 -21.32 2.94
N ILE A 55 -6.46 -21.78 3.76
CA ILE A 55 -6.78 -21.20 5.08
C ILE A 55 -5.54 -21.06 5.96
N LYS A 56 -4.68 -22.08 6.03
CA LYS A 56 -3.42 -22.04 6.80
C LYS A 56 -2.47 -20.93 6.35
N GLU A 57 -2.45 -20.61 5.04
CA GLU A 57 -1.63 -19.48 4.53
C GLU A 57 -2.24 -18.14 4.97
N VAL A 58 -3.54 -17.97 4.88
CA VAL A 58 -4.26 -16.76 5.30
C VAL A 58 -4.06 -16.50 6.80
N GLU A 59 -4.28 -17.50 7.64
CA GLU A 59 -4.06 -17.42 9.10
C GLU A 59 -2.61 -17.06 9.43
N GLY A 60 -1.65 -17.73 8.77
CA GLY A 60 -0.24 -17.43 8.94
C GLY A 60 0.13 -16.00 8.57
N LEU A 61 -0.44 -15.46 7.48
CA LEU A 61 -0.23 -14.08 7.06
C LEU A 61 -0.83 -13.07 8.05
N LEU A 62 -2.06 -13.29 8.53
CA LEU A 62 -2.71 -12.40 9.48
C LEU A 62 -2.01 -12.42 10.84
N LYS A 63 -1.54 -13.60 11.30
CA LYS A 63 -0.72 -13.74 12.51
C LYS A 63 0.59 -12.96 12.38
N LEU A 64 1.32 -13.20 11.28
CA LEU A 64 2.57 -12.49 10.98
C LEU A 64 2.38 -10.97 10.97
N PHE A 65 1.29 -10.50 10.38
CA PHE A 65 0.93 -9.09 10.34
C PHE A 65 0.67 -8.53 11.75
N SER A 66 -0.15 -9.22 12.57
CA SER A 66 -0.45 -8.82 13.94
C SER A 66 0.80 -8.73 14.82
N GLU A 67 1.71 -9.70 14.70
CA GLU A 67 2.99 -9.71 15.43
C GLU A 67 3.91 -8.57 14.97
N SER A 68 3.92 -8.30 13.66
CA SER A 68 4.76 -7.24 13.09
C SER A 68 4.33 -5.85 13.56
N ILE A 69 3.02 -5.56 13.60
CA ILE A 69 2.50 -4.30 14.15
C ILE A 69 2.99 -4.11 15.57
N SER A 70 2.89 -5.14 16.42
CA SER A 70 3.30 -5.05 17.82
C SER A 70 4.80 -4.78 17.99
N LYS A 71 5.62 -5.44 17.17
CA LYS A 71 7.09 -5.33 17.26
C LYS A 71 7.58 -3.98 16.73
N GLU A 72 6.93 -3.45 15.69
CA GLU A 72 7.40 -2.26 14.98
C GLU A 72 6.78 -0.95 15.48
N SER A 73 5.71 -1.00 16.30
CA SER A 73 4.97 0.19 16.73
C SER A 73 5.86 1.27 17.36
N LYS A 74 6.74 0.88 18.28
CA LYS A 74 7.67 1.82 18.93
C LYS A 74 8.63 2.46 17.93
N LYS A 75 9.20 1.66 17.00
CA LYS A 75 10.12 2.15 15.96
C LYS A 75 9.42 3.07 14.97
N ILE A 76 8.18 2.78 14.61
CA ILE A 76 7.35 3.62 13.75
C ILE A 76 7.11 4.98 14.42
N HIS A 77 6.71 4.99 15.69
CA HIS A 77 6.47 6.22 16.43
C HIS A 77 7.75 7.05 16.61
N SER A 78 8.86 6.45 17.05
CA SER A 78 10.14 7.14 17.26
C SER A 78 10.74 7.73 15.97
N ASN A 79 10.47 7.14 14.81
CA ASN A 79 10.87 7.66 13.51
C ASN A 79 9.90 8.72 12.95
N ASN A 80 8.91 9.18 13.73
CA ASN A 80 7.92 10.19 13.34
C ASN A 80 7.11 9.78 12.10
N ILE A 81 6.77 8.47 11.99
CA ILE A 81 5.99 7.90 10.89
C ILE A 81 4.52 7.86 11.31
N LYS A 82 3.63 8.43 10.49
CA LYS A 82 2.18 8.32 10.65
C LYS A 82 1.71 7.03 9.97
N LEU A 83 1.20 6.09 10.76
CA LEU A 83 0.64 4.84 10.24
C LEU A 83 -0.85 5.00 9.94
N LYS A 84 -1.28 4.47 8.79
CA LYS A 84 -2.68 4.36 8.40
C LYS A 84 -2.95 2.98 7.82
N PHE A 85 -4.10 2.41 8.12
CA PHE A 85 -4.57 1.17 7.49
C PHE A 85 -5.68 1.51 6.50
N ILE A 86 -5.53 1.05 5.27
CA ILE A 86 -6.51 1.24 4.21
C ILE A 86 -7.06 -0.11 3.78
N GLY A 87 -8.38 -0.19 3.60
CA GLY A 87 -9.12 -1.40 3.27
C GLY A 87 -10.20 -1.72 4.30
N ASP A 88 -10.94 -2.77 4.06
CA ASP A 88 -12.03 -3.20 4.95
C ASP A 88 -11.49 -4.09 6.07
N THR A 89 -11.38 -3.53 7.27
CA THR A 89 -10.91 -4.24 8.46
C THR A 89 -12.00 -5.02 9.18
N SER A 90 -13.26 -4.98 8.72
CA SER A 90 -14.41 -5.63 9.41
C SER A 90 -14.26 -7.15 9.51
N LEU A 91 -13.61 -7.79 8.53
CA LEU A 91 -13.34 -9.22 8.50
C LEU A 91 -12.14 -9.66 9.36
N LEU A 92 -11.40 -8.71 9.94
CA LEU A 92 -10.29 -9.02 10.84
C LEU A 92 -10.80 -9.34 12.25
N THR A 93 -9.99 -10.05 13.03
CA THR A 93 -10.33 -10.31 14.45
C THR A 93 -10.49 -9.01 15.23
N LYS A 94 -11.38 -8.98 16.21
CA LYS A 94 -11.60 -7.80 17.07
C LYS A 94 -10.33 -7.29 17.72
N ALA A 95 -9.47 -8.21 18.20
CA ALA A 95 -8.17 -7.86 18.78
C ALA A 95 -7.28 -7.09 17.79
N LEU A 96 -7.24 -7.53 16.50
CA LEU A 96 -6.45 -6.84 15.48
C LEU A 96 -7.07 -5.48 15.11
N GLN A 97 -8.40 -5.39 15.04
CA GLN A 97 -9.09 -4.11 14.79
C GLN A 97 -8.80 -3.07 15.89
N ILE A 98 -8.82 -3.48 17.17
CA ILE A 98 -8.50 -2.61 18.30
C ILE A 98 -7.04 -2.12 18.18
N LYS A 99 -6.10 -3.03 17.96
CA LYS A 99 -4.70 -2.73 17.83
C LYS A 99 -4.39 -1.76 16.67
N ILE A 100 -5.06 -1.93 15.53
CA ILE A 100 -4.98 -1.01 14.39
C ILE A 100 -5.38 0.42 14.83
N LYS A 101 -6.53 0.55 15.50
CA LYS A 101 -7.02 1.86 15.97
C LYS A 101 -6.08 2.53 16.98
N GLU A 102 -5.52 1.74 17.89
CA GLU A 102 -4.58 2.22 18.88
C GLU A 102 -3.32 2.81 18.22
N ILE A 103 -2.68 2.08 17.33
CA ILE A 103 -1.44 2.54 16.69
C ILE A 103 -1.68 3.71 15.73
N GLU A 104 -2.83 3.75 15.02
CA GLU A 104 -3.21 4.91 14.22
C GLU A 104 -3.37 6.16 15.09
N LYS A 105 -3.99 6.02 16.27
CA LYS A 105 -4.14 7.12 17.24
C LYS A 105 -2.78 7.59 17.78
N GLU A 106 -1.93 6.65 18.21
CA GLU A 106 -0.59 6.94 18.74
C GLU A 106 0.28 7.69 17.73
N THR A 107 0.20 7.31 16.45
CA THR A 107 1.04 7.89 15.39
C THR A 107 0.37 9.05 14.63
N SER A 108 -0.84 9.46 15.03
CA SER A 108 -1.68 10.42 14.28
C SER A 108 -1.02 11.79 14.06
N ARG A 109 -0.16 12.23 15.00
CA ARG A 109 0.54 13.52 14.96
C ARG A 109 1.89 13.48 14.24
N ASN A 110 2.35 12.29 13.85
CA ASN A 110 3.62 12.10 13.15
C ASN A 110 3.56 12.67 11.73
N LYS A 111 4.67 13.24 11.24
CA LYS A 111 4.68 14.05 10.00
C LYS A 111 5.79 13.70 9.01
N ARG A 112 6.76 12.85 9.38
CA ARG A 112 7.94 12.59 8.52
C ARG A 112 7.59 11.77 7.29
N LEU A 113 6.77 10.73 7.48
CA LEU A 113 6.30 9.82 6.42
C LEU A 113 4.89 9.36 6.78
N VAL A 114 3.98 9.36 5.82
CA VAL A 114 2.71 8.65 5.93
C VAL A 114 2.90 7.24 5.37
N LEU A 115 2.77 6.23 6.22
CA LEU A 115 2.81 4.83 5.82
C LEU A 115 1.38 4.27 5.78
N ASN A 116 0.85 4.05 4.58
CA ASN A 116 -0.40 3.35 4.39
C ASN A 116 -0.13 1.84 4.25
N VAL A 117 -0.82 1.04 5.02
CA VAL A 117 -0.79 -0.43 4.92
C VAL A 117 -2.14 -0.88 4.37
N ALA A 118 -2.14 -1.30 3.10
CA ALA A 118 -3.34 -1.84 2.46
C ALA A 118 -3.60 -3.27 2.94
N LEU A 119 -4.65 -3.44 3.77
CA LEU A 119 -5.01 -4.68 4.44
C LEU A 119 -6.47 -4.99 4.14
N ASN A 120 -6.74 -6.17 3.59
CA ASN A 120 -8.03 -6.52 3.01
C ASN A 120 -8.52 -5.43 2.04
N TYR A 121 -7.62 -5.00 1.16
CA TYR A 121 -7.83 -3.90 0.24
C TYR A 121 -8.06 -4.41 -1.19
N GLY A 122 -8.89 -3.70 -1.92
CA GLY A 122 -9.06 -3.82 -3.36
C GLY A 122 -9.55 -2.51 -3.93
N GLY A 123 -8.93 -2.01 -5.01
CA GLY A 123 -9.26 -0.71 -5.60
C GLY A 123 -10.72 -0.63 -6.09
N ARG A 124 -11.26 -1.72 -6.63
CA ARG A 124 -12.69 -1.77 -7.00
C ARG A 124 -13.59 -1.64 -5.76
N LEU A 125 -13.25 -2.35 -4.67
CA LEU A 125 -14.00 -2.25 -3.42
C LEU A 125 -13.89 -0.85 -2.79
N ASP A 126 -12.73 -0.23 -2.86
CA ASP A 126 -12.50 1.14 -2.38
C ASP A 126 -13.44 2.13 -3.09
N ILE A 127 -13.54 2.06 -4.43
CA ILE A 127 -14.46 2.89 -5.23
C ILE A 127 -15.91 2.62 -4.84
N VAL A 128 -16.34 1.35 -4.76
CA VAL A 128 -17.72 0.99 -4.39
C VAL A 128 -18.05 1.50 -2.99
N ASN A 129 -17.15 1.35 -2.02
CA ASN A 129 -17.34 1.85 -0.66
C ASN A 129 -17.42 3.38 -0.62
N SER A 130 -16.61 4.07 -1.43
CA SER A 130 -16.70 5.53 -1.57
C SER A 130 -18.06 5.98 -2.05
N VAL A 131 -18.59 5.33 -3.10
CA VAL A 131 -19.95 5.59 -3.64
C VAL A 131 -21.02 5.34 -2.56
N ASN A 132 -20.97 4.21 -1.88
CA ASN A 132 -21.92 3.86 -0.83
C ASN A 132 -21.87 4.87 0.33
N THR A 133 -20.69 5.31 0.72
CA THR A 133 -20.49 6.32 1.77
C THR A 133 -21.14 7.65 1.35
N PHE A 134 -21.02 8.04 0.07
CA PHE A 134 -21.65 9.23 -0.45
C PHE A 134 -23.19 9.16 -0.35
N TYR A 135 -23.80 8.06 -0.78
CA TYR A 135 -25.26 7.90 -0.75
C TYR A 135 -25.82 7.78 0.67
N ASN A 136 -25.13 7.08 1.56
CA ASN A 136 -25.57 6.93 2.96
C ASN A 136 -25.55 8.25 3.74
N ASN A 137 -24.70 9.21 3.35
CA ASN A 137 -24.54 10.49 4.03
C ASN A 137 -25.44 11.59 3.44
N LYS A 138 -26.17 11.35 2.33
CA LYS A 138 -26.99 12.38 1.66
C LYS A 138 -28.45 11.96 1.60
N LYS A 139 -29.33 12.83 2.14
CA LYS A 139 -30.80 12.65 2.12
C LYS A 139 -31.42 12.81 0.71
N LYS A 140 -30.72 13.40 -0.25
CA LYS A 140 -31.14 13.55 -1.63
C LYS A 140 -30.07 13.05 -2.58
N ILE A 141 -30.46 12.23 -3.55
CA ILE A 141 -29.58 11.73 -4.61
C ILE A 141 -29.19 12.91 -5.50
N LYS A 142 -27.90 13.20 -5.56
CA LYS A 142 -27.28 14.18 -6.46
C LYS A 142 -26.34 13.46 -7.39
N LYS A 143 -26.04 14.10 -8.54
CA LYS A 143 -24.98 13.63 -9.44
C LYS A 143 -23.66 13.52 -8.65
N ILE A 144 -23.03 12.35 -8.71
CA ILE A 144 -21.72 12.08 -8.10
C ILE A 144 -20.62 12.76 -8.93
N THR A 145 -19.63 13.32 -8.28
CA THR A 145 -18.44 13.93 -8.89
C THR A 145 -17.17 13.19 -8.46
N GLU A 146 -16.06 13.41 -9.18
CA GLU A 146 -14.74 12.87 -8.77
C GLU A 146 -14.35 13.32 -7.35
N LYS A 147 -14.69 14.56 -6.96
CA LYS A 147 -14.47 15.08 -5.61
C LYS A 147 -15.24 14.29 -4.56
N ASP A 148 -16.46 13.87 -4.88
CA ASP A 148 -17.25 13.03 -3.96
C ASP A 148 -16.60 11.66 -3.81
N ILE A 149 -16.13 11.04 -4.89
CA ILE A 149 -15.39 9.79 -4.85
C ILE A 149 -14.13 9.95 -4.00
N ASN A 150 -13.28 10.95 -4.29
CA ASN A 150 -12.04 11.21 -3.55
C ASN A 150 -12.27 11.36 -2.04
N SER A 151 -13.39 11.98 -1.65
CA SER A 151 -13.74 12.20 -0.24
C SER A 151 -14.15 10.92 0.51
N GLY A 152 -14.54 9.89 -0.21
CA GLY A 152 -14.97 8.60 0.33
C GLY A 152 -13.92 7.50 0.28
N LEU A 153 -12.84 7.67 -0.49
CA LEU A 153 -11.76 6.68 -0.58
C LEU A 153 -11.02 6.51 0.74
N TYR A 154 -10.46 5.33 0.97
CA TYR A 154 -9.61 5.07 2.15
C TYR A 154 -8.39 6.01 2.24
N THR A 155 -7.93 6.53 1.10
CA THR A 155 -6.80 7.47 0.99
C THR A 155 -7.23 8.94 1.04
N LYS A 156 -8.47 9.24 1.42
CA LYS A 156 -8.98 10.62 1.48
C LYS A 156 -8.03 11.59 2.18
N GLY A 157 -7.89 12.77 1.57
CA GLY A 157 -7.02 13.82 2.08
C GLY A 157 -5.53 13.58 1.81
N GLN A 158 -5.18 12.60 0.99
CA GLN A 158 -3.84 12.37 0.45
C GLN A 158 -3.80 12.72 -1.04
N SER A 159 -2.61 13.00 -1.55
CA SER A 159 -2.37 13.16 -2.99
C SER A 159 -2.56 11.83 -3.73
N ASP A 160 -2.81 11.91 -5.03
CA ASP A 160 -2.76 10.75 -5.91
C ASP A 160 -1.35 10.14 -5.95
N VAL A 161 -1.28 8.93 -6.48
CA VAL A 161 -0.02 8.18 -6.56
C VAL A 161 0.83 8.74 -7.69
N ASP A 162 2.04 9.16 -7.37
CA ASP A 162 3.01 9.61 -8.37
C ASP A 162 3.74 8.44 -9.05
N LEU A 163 4.15 7.46 -8.27
CA LEU A 163 4.93 6.31 -8.73
C LEU A 163 4.41 5.01 -8.11
N LEU A 164 4.04 4.05 -8.96
CA LEU A 164 3.68 2.70 -8.55
C LEU A 164 4.82 1.74 -8.93
N ILE A 165 5.38 1.07 -7.91
CA ILE A 165 6.45 0.08 -8.10
C ILE A 165 5.88 -1.33 -7.88
N ARG A 166 6.02 -2.21 -8.87
CA ARG A 166 5.69 -3.63 -8.72
C ARG A 166 6.92 -4.50 -8.94
N THR A 167 7.19 -5.36 -7.96
CA THR A 167 8.24 -6.38 -8.00
C THR A 167 7.71 -7.70 -8.56
N GLY A 168 8.60 -8.63 -8.87
CA GLY A 168 8.24 -9.99 -9.27
C GLY A 168 7.97 -10.21 -10.75
N GLY A 169 8.25 -9.21 -11.61
CA GLY A 169 8.24 -9.33 -13.08
C GLY A 169 6.86 -9.33 -13.74
N GLN A 170 5.79 -9.12 -12.98
CA GLN A 170 4.44 -9.00 -13.55
C GLN A 170 4.11 -7.53 -13.84
N GLN A 171 3.52 -7.26 -15.02
CA GLN A 171 3.19 -5.90 -15.49
C GLN A 171 1.67 -5.67 -15.44
N ARG A 172 1.12 -5.57 -14.24
CA ARG A 172 -0.30 -5.28 -13.97
C ARG A 172 -0.49 -4.72 -12.57
N MET A 173 -1.54 -3.94 -12.34
CA MET A 173 -1.83 -3.29 -11.05
C MET A 173 -2.46 -4.25 -10.03
N SER A 174 -3.10 -5.33 -10.46
CA SER A 174 -3.76 -6.32 -9.61
C SER A 174 -4.70 -5.71 -8.57
N ASN A 175 -5.60 -4.84 -9.03
CA ASN A 175 -6.62 -4.19 -8.18
C ASN A 175 -6.04 -3.31 -7.05
N PHE A 176 -4.80 -2.78 -7.22
CA PHE A 176 -4.16 -1.92 -6.22
C PHE A 176 -4.28 -0.45 -6.61
N LEU A 177 -4.85 0.38 -5.73
CA LEU A 177 -4.97 1.84 -5.83
C LEU A 177 -5.44 2.32 -7.22
N LEU A 178 -6.48 1.68 -7.81
CA LEU A 178 -6.90 1.92 -9.21
C LEU A 178 -7.24 3.37 -9.48
N TRP A 179 -8.04 3.98 -8.61
CA TRP A 179 -8.45 5.38 -8.75
C TRP A 179 -7.27 6.32 -8.59
N GLN A 180 -6.51 6.14 -7.52
CA GLN A 180 -5.41 7.01 -7.13
C GLN A 180 -4.21 6.93 -8.08
N SER A 181 -4.12 5.85 -8.87
CA SER A 181 -3.00 5.62 -9.81
C SER A 181 -3.32 5.97 -11.25
N ALA A 182 -4.41 6.71 -11.50
CA ALA A 182 -4.85 7.06 -12.85
C ALA A 182 -3.75 7.74 -13.70
N TYR A 183 -2.90 8.53 -13.06
CA TYR A 183 -1.77 9.23 -13.68
C TYR A 183 -0.41 8.85 -13.07
N ALA A 184 -0.33 7.71 -12.39
CA ALA A 184 0.93 7.25 -11.80
C ALA A 184 1.89 6.73 -12.85
N GLU A 185 3.18 7.03 -12.68
CA GLU A 185 4.22 6.33 -13.42
C GLU A 185 4.34 4.88 -12.92
N LEU A 186 4.48 3.92 -13.86
CA LEU A 186 4.48 2.49 -13.54
C LEU A 186 5.88 1.89 -13.73
N PHE A 187 6.52 1.54 -12.62
CA PHE A 187 7.83 0.90 -12.63
C PHE A 187 7.72 -0.58 -12.29
N PHE A 188 8.13 -1.46 -13.22
CA PHE A 188 8.08 -2.92 -13.07
C PHE A 188 9.47 -3.51 -12.90
N SER A 189 9.73 -4.16 -11.77
CA SER A 189 10.99 -4.85 -11.49
C SER A 189 10.85 -6.37 -11.61
N LYS A 190 11.82 -7.01 -12.28
CA LYS A 190 11.91 -8.48 -12.33
C LYS A 190 12.36 -9.11 -11.01
N LYS A 191 12.97 -8.33 -10.11
CA LYS A 191 13.39 -8.81 -8.78
C LYS A 191 12.17 -9.17 -7.92
N LEU A 192 12.31 -10.22 -7.14
CA LEU A 192 11.29 -10.62 -6.17
C LEU A 192 11.33 -9.68 -4.96
N TRP A 193 10.19 -9.49 -4.30
CA TRP A 193 10.11 -8.53 -3.18
C TRP A 193 11.17 -8.72 -2.08
N PRO A 194 11.51 -9.96 -1.61
CA PRO A 194 12.58 -10.14 -0.63
C PRO A 194 13.97 -9.68 -1.08
N ASP A 195 14.20 -9.59 -2.38
CA ASP A 195 15.48 -9.15 -2.98
C ASP A 195 15.43 -7.68 -3.44
N PHE A 196 14.37 -6.93 -3.10
CA PHE A 196 14.24 -5.51 -3.40
C PHE A 196 15.20 -4.69 -2.52
N ASP A 197 16.10 -3.98 -3.15
CA ASP A 197 17.18 -3.23 -2.50
C ASP A 197 17.11 -1.72 -2.83
N GLU A 198 18.02 -0.96 -2.22
CA GLU A 198 18.12 0.49 -2.44
C GLU A 198 18.42 0.85 -3.89
N LYS A 199 19.25 0.07 -4.57
CA LYS A 199 19.62 0.31 -5.98
C LYS A 199 18.37 0.26 -6.87
N ILE A 200 17.48 -0.71 -6.66
CA ILE A 200 16.23 -0.82 -7.42
C ILE A 200 15.30 0.35 -7.09
N PHE A 201 15.23 0.74 -5.82
CA PHE A 201 14.42 1.88 -5.38
C PHE A 201 14.90 3.19 -6.00
N VAL A 202 16.20 3.44 -5.98
CA VAL A 202 16.82 4.64 -6.61
C VAL A 202 16.58 4.64 -8.13
N ASN A 203 16.69 3.47 -8.78
CA ASN A 203 16.38 3.37 -10.21
C ASN A 203 14.92 3.71 -10.51
N ALA A 204 13.98 3.32 -9.63
CA ALA A 204 12.57 3.69 -9.78
C ALA A 204 12.33 5.19 -9.59
N LEU A 205 13.03 5.82 -8.63
CA LEU A 205 12.99 7.29 -8.45
C LEU A 205 13.60 8.02 -9.65
N TYR A 206 14.73 7.55 -10.16
CA TYR A 206 15.37 8.12 -11.34
C TYR A 206 14.48 7.99 -12.58
N PHE A 207 13.83 6.84 -12.78
CA PHE A 207 12.83 6.65 -13.83
C PHE A 207 11.72 7.70 -13.71
N PHE A 208 11.15 7.88 -12.53
CA PHE A 208 10.09 8.86 -12.27
C PHE A 208 10.56 10.30 -12.57
N GLN A 209 11.74 10.68 -12.11
CA GLN A 209 12.29 12.04 -12.30
C GLN A 209 12.54 12.39 -13.77
N ASN A 210 12.84 11.39 -14.61
CA ASN A 210 13.12 11.60 -16.03
C ASN A 210 11.88 11.40 -16.92
N THR A 211 10.71 11.11 -16.36
CA THR A 211 9.47 10.99 -17.12
C THR A 211 8.80 12.36 -17.23
N GLU A 212 8.56 12.81 -18.46
CA GLU A 212 7.78 14.04 -18.72
C GLU A 212 6.30 13.80 -18.45
N ARG A 213 5.74 14.43 -17.43
CA ARG A 213 4.33 14.29 -17.03
C ARG A 213 3.50 15.43 -17.62
N LYS A 214 2.78 15.16 -18.71
CA LYS A 214 1.99 16.18 -19.45
C LYS A 214 0.58 16.40 -18.94
N PHE A 215 -0.02 15.47 -18.20
CA PHE A 215 -1.39 15.53 -17.68
C PHE A 215 -2.43 15.99 -18.74
N GLY A 216 -2.27 15.53 -19.99
CA GLY A 216 -3.15 15.91 -21.12
C GLY A 216 -2.87 17.27 -21.75
N SER A 217 -1.85 18.01 -21.28
CA SER A 217 -1.45 19.27 -21.92
C SER A 217 -0.47 19.01 -23.08
N VAL A 218 -0.55 19.84 -24.13
CA VAL A 218 0.43 19.86 -25.22
C VAL A 218 1.57 20.78 -24.80
N SER A 219 2.83 20.30 -24.83
CA SER A 219 3.98 21.18 -24.68
C SER A 219 3.95 22.21 -25.84
N LYS A 220 3.97 23.49 -25.52
CA LYS A 220 4.20 24.50 -26.56
C LYS A 220 5.58 24.20 -27.16
N SER A 221 5.57 23.79 -28.44
CA SER A 221 6.80 23.73 -29.24
C SER A 221 7.35 25.16 -29.27
N THR A 222 8.49 25.41 -28.64
CA THR A 222 9.33 26.58 -28.89
C THR A 222 10.04 26.35 -30.17
#